data_36fe0ba3efea3735f2127232396f6312
#
_entry.id   36fe0ba3efea3735f2127232396f6312
#
_cell.length_a   1.000
_cell.length_b   1.000
_cell.length_c   1.000
_cell.angle_alpha   90.00
_cell.angle_beta   90.00
_cell.angle_gamma   90.00
#
_symmetry.space_group_name_H-M   'P 1'
#
loop_
_entity.id
_entity.type
_entity.pdbx_description
1 polymer ?
#
loop_
_entity_poly.entity_id
_entity_poly.type
_entity_poly.pdbx_seq_one_letter_code
_entity_poly.pdbx_strand_id
1 'polypeptide(L)'
;MSKRSAYREFPNASRYLEKKLFRRRKELKLSQSALAERAGVTRNCIQQLECHEHMPLPSTMFRLIKALEFSAEEAAEFWTEIDAAYEQDKVMQETASKP
;
A
#
# COMPACT_ATOMS: atom_id res chain seq x y z
N MET A 1 7.76 4.09 23.51
CA MET A 1 6.87 3.08 22.99
C MET A 1 6.99 2.99 21.48
N SER A 2 7.22 1.81 20.98
CA SER A 2 7.40 1.64 19.57
C SER A 2 6.06 1.60 18.84
N LYS A 3 6.02 2.21 17.70
CA LYS A 3 4.88 2.09 16.81
C LYS A 3 4.87 0.73 16.19
N ARG A 4 3.70 0.14 16.13
CA ARG A 4 3.54 -1.10 15.42
C ARG A 4 3.52 -0.79 13.92
N SER A 5 4.34 -1.46 13.14
CA SER A 5 4.36 -1.22 11.71
C SER A 5 3.16 -1.89 11.06
N ALA A 6 2.74 -1.35 9.91
CA ALA A 6 1.64 -1.94 9.14
C ALA A 6 2.01 -3.35 8.69
N TYR A 7 3.27 -3.58 8.41
CA TYR A 7 3.74 -4.89 8.00
C TYR A 7 3.49 -5.92 9.09
N ARG A 8 3.67 -5.53 10.35
CA ARG A 8 3.46 -6.43 11.47
C ARG A 8 1.99 -6.78 11.66
N GLU A 9 1.11 -5.77 11.52
CA GLU A 9 -0.32 -5.99 11.73
C GLU A 9 -1.00 -6.63 10.53
N PHE A 10 -0.60 -6.21 9.34
CA PHE A 10 -1.23 -6.66 8.10
C PHE A 10 -0.14 -7.04 7.10
N PRO A 11 0.59 -8.14 7.39
CA PRO A 11 1.76 -8.47 6.57
C PRO A 11 1.44 -8.75 5.10
N ASN A 12 0.35 -9.45 4.81
CA ASN A 12 0.01 -9.75 3.43
C ASN A 12 -0.44 -8.51 2.68
N ALA A 13 -1.29 -7.71 3.32
CA ALA A 13 -1.79 -6.48 2.70
C ALA A 13 -0.64 -5.49 2.47
N SER A 14 0.24 -5.33 3.46
CA SER A 14 1.37 -4.40 3.34
C SER A 14 2.33 -4.85 2.25
N ARG A 15 2.61 -6.13 2.18
CA ARG A 15 3.53 -6.67 1.17
C ARG A 15 2.95 -6.50 -0.23
N TYR A 16 1.66 -6.79 -0.38
CA TYR A 16 1.00 -6.61 -1.67
C TYR A 16 1.06 -5.14 -2.11
N LEU A 17 0.70 -4.25 -1.18
CA LEU A 17 0.67 -2.83 -1.43
C LEU A 17 2.05 -2.32 -1.87
N GLU A 18 3.07 -2.67 -1.09
CA GLU A 18 4.44 -2.25 -1.39
C GLU A 18 4.85 -2.70 -2.79
N LYS A 19 4.66 -3.98 -3.09
CA LYS A 19 5.08 -4.51 -4.38
C LYS A 19 4.33 -3.87 -5.54
N LYS A 20 3.03 -3.70 -5.39
CA LYS A 20 2.21 -3.17 -6.46
C LYS A 20 2.56 -1.72 -6.77
N LEU A 21 2.69 -0.91 -5.73
CA LEU A 21 3.02 0.50 -5.90
C LEU A 21 4.44 0.68 -6.43
N PHE A 22 5.38 -0.06 -5.89
CA PHE A 22 6.77 0.02 -6.33
C PHE A 22 6.90 -0.37 -7.79
N ARG A 23 6.31 -1.49 -8.16
CA ARG A 23 6.38 -1.99 -9.54
C ARG A 23 5.79 -0.98 -10.51
N ARG A 24 4.62 -0.45 -10.19
CA ARG A 24 3.98 0.50 -11.08
C ARG A 24 4.79 1.79 -11.22
N ARG A 25 5.35 2.25 -10.10
CA ARG A 25 6.20 3.42 -10.14
C ARG A 25 7.39 3.21 -11.07
N LYS A 26 8.02 2.05 -10.97
CA LYS A 26 9.15 1.71 -11.82
C LYS A 26 8.75 1.59 -13.30
N GLU A 27 7.60 1.02 -13.56
CA GLU A 27 7.10 0.92 -14.93
C GLU A 27 6.92 2.30 -15.56
N LEU A 28 6.49 3.26 -14.77
CA LEU A 28 6.32 4.63 -15.24
C LEU A 28 7.61 5.44 -15.18
N LYS A 29 8.69 4.82 -14.71
CA LYS A 29 10.01 5.45 -14.62
C LYS A 29 10.00 6.69 -13.74
N LEU A 30 9.23 6.64 -12.66
CA LEU A 30 9.14 7.74 -11.71
C LEU A 30 10.05 7.50 -10.52
N SER A 31 10.74 8.56 -10.08
CA SER A 31 11.44 8.51 -8.81
C SER A 31 10.41 8.62 -7.68
N GLN A 32 10.84 8.33 -6.45
CA GLN A 32 9.97 8.53 -5.30
C GLN A 32 9.53 10.00 -5.19
N SER A 33 10.46 10.93 -5.44
CA SER A 33 10.13 12.35 -5.39
C SER A 33 9.14 12.75 -6.48
N ALA A 34 9.33 12.23 -7.68
CA ALA A 34 8.42 12.53 -8.78
C ALA A 34 7.01 12.01 -8.51
N LEU A 35 6.92 10.79 -7.97
CA LEU A 35 5.61 10.25 -7.63
C LEU A 35 4.97 11.06 -6.51
N ALA A 36 5.75 11.43 -5.51
CA ALA A 36 5.24 12.22 -4.39
C ALA A 36 4.66 13.54 -4.89
N GLU A 37 5.38 14.22 -5.76
CA GLU A 37 4.92 15.48 -6.32
C GLU A 37 3.64 15.28 -7.11
N ARG A 38 3.60 14.26 -7.94
CA ARG A 38 2.43 13.96 -8.77
C ARG A 38 1.20 13.64 -7.92
N ALA A 39 1.41 12.91 -6.83
CA ALA A 39 0.32 12.51 -5.95
C ALA A 39 -0.05 13.55 -4.90
N GLY A 40 0.76 14.59 -4.75
CA GLY A 40 0.52 15.60 -3.73
C GLY A 40 0.78 15.12 -2.32
N VAL A 41 1.78 14.25 -2.16
CA VAL A 41 2.21 13.75 -0.85
C VAL A 41 3.69 13.97 -0.71
N THR A 42 4.25 13.67 0.45
CA THR A 42 5.68 13.84 0.67
C THR A 42 6.46 12.64 0.15
N ARG A 43 7.73 12.86 -0.18
CA ARG A 43 8.60 11.76 -0.57
C ARG A 43 8.70 10.74 0.56
N ASN A 44 8.72 11.22 1.80
CA ASN A 44 8.81 10.35 2.95
C ASN A 44 7.61 9.40 3.02
N CYS A 45 6.44 9.89 2.64
CA CYS A 45 5.24 9.05 2.59
C CYS A 45 5.45 7.89 1.61
N ILE A 46 5.98 8.17 0.43
CA ILE A 46 6.23 7.14 -0.57
C ILE A 46 7.27 6.14 -0.04
N GLN A 47 8.33 6.65 0.58
CA GLN A 47 9.39 5.81 1.09
C GLN A 47 8.85 4.84 2.15
N GLN A 48 8.02 5.34 3.06
CA GLN A 48 7.46 4.50 4.11
C GLN A 48 6.52 3.43 3.56
N LEU A 49 5.75 3.77 2.53
CA LEU A 49 4.87 2.80 1.90
C LEU A 49 5.66 1.68 1.24
N GLU A 50 6.79 2.02 0.65
CA GLU A 50 7.62 1.02 -0.04
C GLU A 50 8.49 0.22 0.91
N CYS A 51 8.50 0.58 2.19
CA CYS A 51 9.30 -0.11 3.20
C CYS A 51 8.46 -0.83 4.24
N HIS A 52 7.18 -1.08 3.98
CA HIS A 52 6.26 -1.80 4.87
C HIS A 52 5.97 -1.05 6.18
N GLU A 53 6.19 0.25 6.23
CA GLU A 53 6.13 0.90 7.53
C GLU A 53 4.75 1.36 7.95
N HIS A 54 3.86 1.58 7.01
CA HIS A 54 2.48 1.91 7.38
C HIS A 54 1.54 1.75 6.20
N MET A 55 0.27 1.64 6.53
CA MET A 55 -0.79 1.62 5.54
C MET A 55 -1.23 3.05 5.27
N PRO A 56 -1.47 3.41 4.03
CA PRO A 56 -1.90 4.76 3.72
C PRO A 56 -3.36 4.97 4.08
N LEU A 57 -3.70 6.23 4.30
CA LEU A 57 -5.11 6.61 4.44
C LEU A 57 -5.82 6.45 3.11
N PRO A 58 -7.15 6.26 3.12
CA PRO A 58 -7.90 6.14 1.86
C PRO A 58 -7.67 7.29 0.90
N SER A 59 -7.57 8.53 1.41
CA SER A 59 -7.31 9.67 0.55
C SER A 59 -5.96 9.57 -0.15
N THR A 60 -4.95 9.10 0.58
CA THR A 60 -3.63 8.90 0.00
C THR A 60 -3.67 7.82 -1.07
N MET A 61 -4.41 6.73 -0.83
CA MET A 61 -4.56 5.68 -1.82
C MET A 61 -5.19 6.18 -3.10
N PHE A 62 -6.24 7.00 -3.00
CA PHE A 62 -6.86 7.57 -4.18
C PHE A 62 -5.88 8.42 -4.98
N ARG A 63 -5.09 9.23 -4.27
CA ARG A 63 -4.09 10.07 -4.92
C ARG A 63 -3.04 9.25 -5.63
N LEU A 64 -2.59 8.16 -5.00
CA LEU A 64 -1.57 7.29 -5.58
C LEU A 64 -2.10 6.55 -6.81
N ILE A 65 -3.33 6.06 -6.73
CA ILE A 65 -3.95 5.36 -7.85
C ILE A 65 -4.02 6.28 -9.07
N LYS A 66 -4.39 7.53 -8.87
CA LYS A 66 -4.44 8.50 -9.96
C LYS A 66 -3.04 8.84 -10.46
N ALA A 67 -2.11 9.09 -9.55
CA ALA A 67 -0.74 9.47 -9.92
C ALA A 67 -0.04 8.36 -10.68
N LEU A 68 -0.35 7.11 -10.37
CA LEU A 68 0.26 5.95 -11.01
C LEU A 68 -0.50 5.52 -12.27
N GLU A 69 -1.49 6.29 -12.66
CA GLU A 69 -2.22 6.09 -13.92
C GLU A 69 -2.89 4.72 -14.04
N PHE A 70 -3.40 4.21 -12.92
CA PHE A 70 -4.20 2.99 -12.98
C PHE A 70 -5.51 3.29 -13.69
N SER A 71 -5.90 2.42 -14.62
CA SER A 71 -7.20 2.50 -15.24
C SER A 71 -8.27 2.12 -14.22
N ALA A 72 -9.53 2.37 -14.54
CA ALA A 72 -10.63 1.99 -13.65
C ALA A 72 -10.62 0.48 -13.38
N GLU A 73 -10.32 -0.31 -14.40
CA GLU A 73 -10.25 -1.76 -14.27
C GLU A 73 -9.09 -2.18 -13.39
N GLU A 74 -7.93 -1.57 -13.60
CA GLU A 74 -6.74 -1.86 -12.79
C GLU A 74 -6.97 -1.45 -11.34
N ALA A 75 -7.62 -0.32 -11.13
CA ALA A 75 -7.91 0.14 -9.77
C ALA A 75 -8.87 -0.81 -9.06
N ALA A 76 -9.90 -1.27 -9.77
CA ALA A 76 -10.85 -2.23 -9.18
C ALA A 76 -10.16 -3.53 -8.81
N GLU A 77 -9.29 -4.03 -9.68
CA GLU A 77 -8.52 -5.24 -9.41
C GLU A 77 -7.61 -5.05 -8.20
N PHE A 78 -6.96 -3.91 -8.14
CA PHE A 78 -6.08 -3.57 -7.02
C PHE A 78 -6.85 -3.60 -5.70
N TRP A 79 -8.01 -2.96 -5.66
CA TRP A 79 -8.82 -2.94 -4.44
C TRP A 79 -9.30 -4.34 -4.06
N THR A 80 -9.67 -5.15 -5.03
CA THR A 80 -10.10 -6.52 -4.77
C THR A 80 -8.98 -7.34 -4.16
N GLU A 81 -7.79 -7.22 -4.71
CA GLU A 81 -6.64 -7.99 -4.24
C GLU A 81 -6.18 -7.54 -2.86
N ILE A 82 -6.20 -6.23 -2.60
CA ILE A 82 -5.77 -5.77 -1.29
C ILE A 82 -6.80 -6.14 -0.22
N ASP A 83 -8.06 -6.15 -0.58
CA ASP A 83 -9.11 -6.59 0.34
C ASP A 83 -8.95 -8.07 0.69
N ALA A 84 -8.64 -8.88 -0.31
CA ALA A 84 -8.42 -10.31 -0.08
C ALA A 84 -7.22 -10.53 0.84
N ALA A 85 -6.15 -9.77 0.63
CA ALA A 85 -4.97 -9.87 1.49
C ALA A 85 -5.28 -9.42 2.91
N TYR A 86 -6.07 -8.38 3.05
CA TYR A 86 -6.48 -7.90 4.36
C TYR A 86 -7.32 -8.97 5.10
N GLU A 87 -8.25 -9.59 4.40
CA GLU A 87 -9.07 -10.64 5.02
C GLU A 87 -8.22 -11.81 5.48
N GLN A 88 -7.20 -12.15 4.70
CA GLN A 88 -6.28 -13.21 5.08
C GLN A 88 -5.52 -12.85 6.35
N ASP A 89 -5.04 -11.62 6.45
CA ASP A 89 -4.36 -11.13 7.65
C ASP A 89 -5.29 -11.15 8.85
N LYS A 90 -6.53 -10.76 8.65
CA LYS A 90 -7.52 -10.73 9.71
C LYS A 90 -7.79 -12.13 10.27
N VAL A 91 -7.93 -13.10 9.39
CA VAL A 91 -8.15 -14.49 9.79
C VAL A 91 -6.95 -14.99 10.60
N MET A 92 -5.75 -14.69 10.15
CA MET A 92 -4.55 -15.09 10.87
C MET A 92 -4.48 -14.47 12.25
N GLN A 93 -4.87 -13.20 12.38
CA GLN A 93 -4.89 -12.54 13.68
C GLN A 93 -5.91 -13.16 14.61
N GLU A 94 -7.09 -13.49 14.10
CA GLU A 94 -8.13 -14.11 14.90
C GLU A 94 -7.70 -15.49 15.38
N THR A 95 -7.07 -16.25 14.50
CA THR A 95 -6.58 -17.57 14.86
C THR A 95 -5.49 -17.47 15.93
N ALA A 96 -4.58 -16.52 15.77
CA ALA A 96 -3.47 -16.34 16.71
C ALA A 96 -3.94 -15.87 18.08
N SER A 97 -5.06 -15.16 18.15
CA SER A 97 -5.54 -14.63 19.42
C SER A 97 -6.40 -15.61 20.20
N LYS A 98 -6.76 -16.73 19.61
CA LYS A 98 -7.55 -17.74 20.29
C LYS A 98 -6.67 -18.60 21.19
N PRO A 99 -7.13 -18.89 22.41
CA PRO A 99 -6.37 -19.76 23.31
C PRO A 99 -6.27 -21.19 22.80
#